data_9d4011fd75ed8d12f057b913a8df5c30
#
_entry.id   9d4011fd75ed8d12f057b913a8df5c30
#
_cell.length_a   1.000
_cell.length_b   1.000
_cell.length_c   1.000
_cell.angle_alpha   90.00
_cell.angle_beta   90.00
_cell.angle_gamma   90.00
#
_symmetry.space_group_name_H-M   'P 1'
#
loop_
_entity.id
_entity.type
_entity.pdbx_description
1 polymer ?
#
loop_
_entity_poly.entity_id
_entity_poly.type
_entity_poly.pdbx_seq_one_letter_code
_entity_poly.pdbx_strand_id
1 'polypeptide(L)'
;MKGLRHNTTRMKRFLNDEIWNIDLEELSKAKARFIKYMKVLLITIKTFSGEKIGFQAVALSFFSTMSVVPFVAVIFAITGGFGLADKLTEFLYSYFNNSQQIIDTILGFAQNIINTAQSSAMGLVSALLFVWIIIWMMMNVERVFNNVWMVQKSRNLFKRLSMIIAMLIVSPFVVMVFFGGSFVYSHALSYLGLDVESFSTYKTIITWTLFGAVAVFTFSAMYKFIPNSYVEYSNALRAAAFSGIAFTIMQYLYLETQVFVTRLNGIYGAFAAVPLFMVWINIGWFIILIGAELSYAFQHVDD
;
A
#
# COMPACT_ATOMS: atom_id res chain seq x y z
N MET A 1 -31.68 -23.59 22.85
CA MET A 1 -30.27 -23.85 22.48
C MET A 1 -30.06 -24.90 21.38
N LYS A 2 -30.93 -25.89 21.16
CA LYS A 2 -30.79 -26.92 20.08
C LYS A 2 -30.95 -26.37 18.65
N GLY A 3 -31.79 -25.37 18.43
CA GLY A 3 -32.02 -24.81 17.08
C GLY A 3 -30.85 -24.00 16.51
N LEU A 4 -30.09 -23.30 17.34
CA LEU A 4 -28.90 -22.54 16.92
C LEU A 4 -27.73 -23.46 16.49
N ARG A 5 -27.56 -24.60 17.16
CA ARG A 5 -26.54 -25.60 16.78
C ARG A 5 -26.84 -26.30 15.45
N HIS A 6 -28.10 -26.53 15.13
CA HIS A 6 -28.50 -27.19 13.87
C HIS A 6 -28.28 -26.25 12.66
N ASN A 7 -28.59 -24.95 12.81
CA ASN A 7 -28.35 -23.96 11.75
C ASN A 7 -26.85 -23.73 11.48
N THR A 8 -26.03 -23.71 12.54
CA THR A 8 -24.56 -23.55 12.39
C THR A 8 -23.92 -24.75 11.69
N THR A 9 -24.41 -25.96 11.95
CA THR A 9 -23.90 -27.17 11.30
C THR A 9 -24.30 -27.24 9.80
N ARG A 10 -25.51 -26.80 9.47
CA ARG A 10 -25.99 -26.74 8.08
C ARG A 10 -25.26 -25.65 7.29
N MET A 11 -25.02 -24.48 7.89
CA MET A 11 -24.26 -23.40 7.29
C MET A 11 -22.79 -23.79 7.05
N LYS A 12 -22.15 -24.47 8.01
CA LYS A 12 -20.79 -25.00 7.84
C LYS A 12 -20.69 -26.01 6.71
N ARG A 13 -21.67 -26.92 6.57
CA ARG A 13 -21.70 -27.91 5.49
C ARG A 13 -21.91 -27.23 4.13
N PHE A 14 -22.81 -26.24 4.05
CA PHE A 14 -23.00 -25.43 2.85
C PHE A 14 -21.72 -24.72 2.42
N LEU A 15 -21.03 -24.04 3.35
CA LEU A 15 -19.82 -23.26 3.04
C LEU A 15 -18.58 -24.14 2.74
N ASN A 16 -18.51 -25.35 3.30
CA ASN A 16 -17.35 -26.22 3.10
C ASN A 16 -17.48 -27.15 1.90
N ASP A 17 -18.69 -27.64 1.61
CA ASP A 17 -18.85 -28.72 0.63
C ASP A 17 -19.86 -28.34 -0.49
N GLU A 18 -21.05 -27.86 -0.13
CA GLU A 18 -22.13 -27.69 -1.12
C GLU A 18 -21.87 -26.55 -2.10
N ILE A 19 -21.29 -25.41 -1.63
CA ILE A 19 -21.03 -24.23 -2.47
C ILE A 19 -20.05 -24.52 -3.62
N TRP A 20 -19.13 -25.48 -3.41
CA TRP A 20 -18.11 -25.82 -4.40
C TRP A 20 -18.66 -26.67 -5.55
N ASN A 21 -19.72 -27.44 -5.29
CA ASN A 21 -20.36 -28.32 -6.25
C ASN A 21 -21.51 -27.64 -7.02
N ILE A 22 -21.76 -26.35 -6.77
CA ILE A 22 -22.81 -25.60 -7.48
C ILE A 22 -22.33 -25.27 -8.89
N ASP A 23 -23.05 -25.76 -9.91
CA ASP A 23 -22.83 -25.38 -11.29
C ASP A 23 -23.33 -23.95 -11.52
N LEU A 24 -22.43 -23.07 -11.91
CA LEU A 24 -22.73 -21.65 -12.13
C LEU A 24 -23.47 -21.42 -13.45
N GLU A 25 -23.41 -22.35 -14.40
CA GLU A 25 -24.05 -22.25 -15.71
C GLU A 25 -25.58 -22.40 -15.63
N GLU A 26 -26.07 -23.17 -14.66
CA GLU A 26 -27.51 -23.39 -14.43
C GLU A 26 -28.21 -22.22 -13.69
N LEU A 27 -27.44 -21.26 -13.21
CA LEU A 27 -27.94 -20.17 -12.38
C LEU A 27 -28.18 -18.87 -13.17
N SER A 28 -29.11 -18.04 -12.67
CA SER A 28 -29.26 -16.67 -13.21
C SER A 28 -27.94 -15.89 -13.00
N LYS A 29 -27.58 -15.04 -13.97
CA LYS A 29 -26.32 -14.23 -13.96
C LYS A 29 -26.07 -13.52 -12.63
N ALA A 30 -27.10 -13.05 -11.93
CA ALA A 30 -26.97 -12.39 -10.64
C ALA A 30 -26.61 -13.38 -9.52
N LYS A 31 -27.25 -14.56 -9.48
CA LYS A 31 -26.97 -15.61 -8.49
C LYS A 31 -25.58 -16.22 -8.72
N ALA A 32 -25.22 -16.52 -9.97
CA ALA A 32 -23.88 -17.00 -10.32
C ALA A 32 -22.79 -16.05 -9.87
N ARG A 33 -22.95 -14.75 -10.11
CA ARG A 33 -22.01 -13.71 -9.65
C ARG A 33 -21.91 -13.66 -8.13
N PHE A 34 -23.04 -13.72 -7.41
CA PHE A 34 -23.05 -13.72 -5.95
C PHE A 34 -22.29 -14.94 -5.38
N ILE A 35 -22.55 -16.14 -5.90
CA ILE A 35 -21.89 -17.37 -5.49
C ILE A 35 -20.38 -17.29 -5.80
N LYS A 36 -20.01 -16.76 -6.96
CA LYS A 36 -18.60 -16.55 -7.32
C LYS A 36 -17.88 -15.66 -6.31
N TYR A 37 -18.47 -14.52 -5.92
CA TYR A 37 -17.87 -13.66 -4.89
C TYR A 37 -17.84 -14.32 -3.50
N MET A 38 -18.82 -15.15 -3.17
CA MET A 38 -18.81 -15.93 -1.93
C MET A 38 -17.67 -16.96 -1.94
N LYS A 39 -17.47 -17.69 -3.05
CA LYS A 39 -16.33 -18.60 -3.22
C LYS A 39 -15.00 -17.86 -3.06
N VAL A 40 -14.82 -16.73 -3.73
CA VAL A 40 -13.63 -15.87 -3.61
C VAL A 40 -13.37 -15.48 -2.16
N LEU A 41 -14.39 -15.03 -1.44
CA LEU A 41 -14.26 -14.63 -0.04
C LEU A 41 -13.88 -15.80 0.87
N LEU A 42 -14.44 -16.98 0.63
CA LEU A 42 -14.11 -18.19 1.37
C LEU A 42 -12.66 -18.66 1.12
N ILE A 43 -12.21 -18.62 -0.15
CA ILE A 43 -10.80 -18.92 -0.51
C ILE A 43 -9.91 -17.95 0.25
N THR A 44 -10.17 -16.64 0.14
CA THR A 44 -9.38 -15.59 0.79
C THR A 44 -9.27 -15.81 2.30
N ILE A 45 -10.38 -16.08 3.00
CA ILE A 45 -10.37 -16.32 4.46
C ILE A 45 -9.57 -17.58 4.80
N LYS A 46 -9.73 -18.66 4.03
CA LYS A 46 -9.05 -19.93 4.26
C LYS A 46 -7.54 -19.79 4.08
N THR A 47 -7.11 -19.17 2.97
CA THR A 47 -5.70 -18.97 2.65
C THR A 47 -5.06 -17.98 3.62
N PHE A 48 -5.74 -16.87 3.91
CA PHE A 48 -5.29 -15.88 4.88
C PHE A 48 -4.97 -16.49 6.26
N SER A 49 -5.84 -17.38 6.74
CA SER A 49 -5.65 -18.05 8.03
C SER A 49 -4.55 -19.13 7.96
N GLY A 50 -4.46 -19.87 6.86
CA GLY A 50 -3.47 -20.93 6.66
C GLY A 50 -2.04 -20.41 6.53
N GLU A 51 -1.82 -19.38 5.74
CA GLU A 51 -0.52 -18.82 5.42
C GLU A 51 0.02 -17.82 6.46
N LYS A 52 -0.67 -17.64 7.58
CA LYS A 52 -0.27 -16.72 8.66
C LYS A 52 0.00 -15.28 8.17
N ILE A 53 -0.79 -14.83 7.21
CA ILE A 53 -0.60 -13.53 6.52
C ILE A 53 -0.57 -12.34 7.50
N GLY A 54 -1.33 -12.42 8.60
CA GLY A 54 -1.27 -11.42 9.66
C GLY A 54 0.12 -11.23 10.24
N PHE A 55 0.87 -12.30 10.48
CA PHE A 55 2.26 -12.22 10.95
C PHE A 55 3.20 -11.66 9.88
N GLN A 56 2.96 -11.98 8.62
CA GLN A 56 3.73 -11.44 7.50
C GLN A 56 3.50 -9.93 7.37
N ALA A 57 2.28 -9.44 7.57
CA ALA A 57 1.97 -8.00 7.61
C ALA A 57 2.76 -7.28 8.72
N VAL A 58 2.83 -7.86 9.92
CA VAL A 58 3.61 -7.31 11.03
C VAL A 58 5.11 -7.26 10.68
N ALA A 59 5.66 -8.33 10.11
CA ALA A 59 7.05 -8.36 9.68
C ALA A 59 7.34 -7.30 8.60
N LEU A 60 6.47 -7.17 7.58
CA LEU A 60 6.61 -6.15 6.55
C LEU A 60 6.50 -4.73 7.12
N SER A 61 5.63 -4.49 8.09
CA SER A 61 5.51 -3.18 8.72
C SER A 61 6.78 -2.79 9.48
N PHE A 62 7.42 -3.75 10.15
CA PHE A 62 8.69 -3.52 10.82
C PHE A 62 9.80 -3.16 9.81
N PHE A 63 9.96 -3.97 8.75
CA PHE A 63 10.96 -3.68 7.71
C PHE A 63 10.68 -2.35 6.99
N SER A 64 9.40 -2.02 6.74
CA SER A 64 9.01 -0.74 6.15
C SER A 64 9.40 0.42 7.04
N THR A 65 9.12 0.33 8.34
CA THR A 65 9.49 1.38 9.32
C THR A 65 11.00 1.59 9.36
N MET A 66 11.78 0.52 9.38
CA MET A 66 13.25 0.59 9.37
C MET A 66 13.80 1.21 8.07
N SER A 67 13.12 1.02 6.95
CA SER A 67 13.56 1.50 5.64
C SER A 67 13.03 2.88 5.26
N VAL A 68 12.17 3.53 6.08
CA VAL A 68 11.59 4.84 5.77
C VAL A 68 12.66 5.88 5.49
N VAL A 69 13.62 6.06 6.39
CA VAL A 69 14.67 7.07 6.23
C VAL A 69 15.57 6.76 5.03
N PRO A 70 16.13 5.55 4.87
CA PRO A 70 16.84 5.16 3.65
C PRO A 70 16.02 5.38 2.37
N PHE A 71 14.73 5.03 2.39
CA PHE A 71 13.87 5.16 1.22
C PHE A 71 13.64 6.62 0.83
N VAL A 72 13.39 7.50 1.80
CA VAL A 72 13.27 8.94 1.57
C VAL A 72 14.59 9.49 1.01
N ALA A 73 15.75 9.10 1.54
CA ALA A 73 17.04 9.53 1.01
C ALA A 73 17.23 9.12 -0.46
N VAL A 74 16.83 7.90 -0.85
CA VAL A 74 16.89 7.43 -2.24
C VAL A 74 15.90 8.22 -3.13
N ILE A 75 14.69 8.49 -2.66
CA ILE A 75 13.73 9.32 -3.40
C ILE A 75 14.33 10.70 -3.67
N PHE A 76 14.92 11.34 -2.65
CA PHE A 76 15.56 12.66 -2.81
C PHE A 76 16.77 12.62 -3.74
N ALA A 77 17.58 11.58 -3.67
CA ALA A 77 18.71 11.41 -4.57
C ALA A 77 18.25 11.25 -6.03
N ILE A 78 17.21 10.47 -6.28
CA ILE A 78 16.64 10.28 -7.62
C ILE A 78 16.01 11.58 -8.12
N THR A 79 15.14 12.21 -7.31
CA THR A 79 14.48 13.48 -7.70
C THR A 79 15.48 14.61 -7.87
N GLY A 80 16.56 14.65 -7.09
CA GLY A 80 17.67 15.58 -7.24
C GLY A 80 18.36 15.39 -8.58
N GLY A 81 18.61 14.16 -9.01
CA GLY A 81 19.16 13.85 -10.32
C GLY A 81 18.30 14.32 -11.50
N PHE A 82 16.98 14.43 -11.30
CA PHE A 82 16.03 14.99 -12.28
C PHE A 82 15.74 16.49 -12.09
N GLY A 83 16.38 17.17 -11.13
CA GLY A 83 16.11 18.58 -10.78
C GLY A 83 14.74 18.81 -10.14
N LEU A 84 14.14 17.81 -9.50
CA LEU A 84 12.80 17.85 -8.90
C LEU A 84 12.81 17.87 -7.37
N ALA A 85 13.98 17.87 -6.72
CA ALA A 85 14.09 17.80 -5.26
C ALA A 85 13.40 18.97 -4.55
N ASP A 86 13.58 20.20 -5.06
CA ASP A 86 12.97 21.41 -4.48
C ASP A 86 11.44 21.35 -4.58
N LYS A 87 10.91 20.90 -5.71
CA LYS A 87 9.46 20.73 -5.90
C LYS A 87 8.88 19.67 -4.97
N LEU A 88 9.61 18.58 -4.75
CA LEU A 88 9.20 17.54 -3.80
C LEU A 88 9.19 18.09 -2.37
N THR A 89 10.20 18.88 -2.00
CA THR A 89 10.31 19.52 -0.69
C THR A 89 9.16 20.50 -0.46
N GLU A 90 8.93 21.45 -1.37
CA GLU A 90 7.82 22.38 -1.33
C GLU A 90 6.47 21.66 -1.21
N PHE A 91 6.32 20.59 -1.96
CA PHE A 91 5.15 19.74 -1.94
C PHE A 91 4.93 19.07 -0.55
N LEU A 92 5.96 18.48 0.05
CA LEU A 92 5.87 17.88 1.38
C LEU A 92 5.45 18.93 2.45
N TYR A 93 6.04 20.11 2.42
CA TYR A 93 5.66 21.18 3.34
C TYR A 93 4.23 21.66 3.14
N SER A 94 3.77 21.76 1.90
CA SER A 94 2.39 22.20 1.61
C SER A 94 1.34 21.17 2.06
N TYR A 95 1.67 19.88 1.97
CA TYR A 95 0.73 18.81 2.32
C TYR A 95 0.71 18.50 3.83
N PHE A 96 1.86 18.55 4.50
CA PHE A 96 2.00 18.21 5.91
C PHE A 96 2.20 19.45 6.80
N ASN A 97 1.44 20.51 6.57
CA ASN A 97 1.56 21.81 7.26
C ASN A 97 1.65 21.71 8.79
N ASN A 98 0.98 20.72 9.39
CA ASN A 98 0.95 20.55 10.85
C ASN A 98 2.10 19.68 11.39
N SER A 99 2.98 19.17 10.53
CA SER A 99 4.04 18.24 10.89
C SER A 99 5.42 18.69 10.37
N GLN A 100 5.63 19.98 10.21
CA GLN A 100 6.86 20.56 9.64
C GLN A 100 8.13 20.04 10.34
N GLN A 101 8.11 19.98 11.66
CA GLN A 101 9.27 19.50 12.44
C GLN A 101 9.65 18.04 12.12
N ILE A 102 8.65 17.18 11.84
CA ILE A 102 8.90 15.78 11.44
C ILE A 102 9.50 15.76 10.04
N ILE A 103 8.97 16.58 9.13
CA ILE A 103 9.48 16.69 7.76
C ILE A 103 10.92 17.21 7.79
N ASP A 104 11.21 18.28 8.52
CA ASP A 104 12.57 18.83 8.67
C ASP A 104 13.54 17.76 9.17
N THR A 105 13.13 16.97 10.15
CA THR A 105 13.93 15.88 10.69
C THR A 105 14.22 14.83 9.63
N ILE A 106 13.20 14.35 8.89
CA ILE A 106 13.35 13.33 7.85
C ILE A 106 14.21 13.85 6.70
N LEU A 107 13.94 15.08 6.23
CA LEU A 107 14.72 15.73 5.17
C LEU A 107 16.17 15.96 5.60
N GLY A 108 16.38 16.41 6.84
CA GLY A 108 17.72 16.58 7.41
C GLY A 108 18.51 15.28 7.45
N PHE A 109 17.89 14.17 7.85
CA PHE A 109 18.51 12.84 7.79
C PHE A 109 18.83 12.42 6.36
N ALA A 110 17.88 12.58 5.42
CA ALA A 110 18.09 12.23 4.02
C ALA A 110 19.24 13.04 3.39
N GLN A 111 19.26 14.36 3.62
CA GLN A 111 20.33 15.25 3.14
C GLN A 111 21.69 14.88 3.74
N ASN A 112 21.75 14.59 5.05
CA ASN A 112 22.98 14.18 5.72
C ASN A 112 23.52 12.86 5.14
N ILE A 113 22.65 11.89 4.82
CA ILE A 113 23.04 10.63 4.17
C ILE A 113 23.67 10.92 2.81
N ILE A 114 23.04 11.76 1.98
CA ILE A 114 23.54 12.10 0.64
C ILE A 114 24.88 12.84 0.74
N ASN A 115 24.98 13.87 1.57
CA ASN A 115 26.18 14.65 1.75
C ASN A 115 27.35 13.81 2.31
N THR A 116 27.06 12.96 3.29
CA THR A 116 28.07 12.09 3.90
C THR A 116 28.57 11.03 2.92
N ALA A 117 27.67 10.49 2.07
CA ALA A 117 28.05 9.54 1.04
C ALA A 117 29.01 10.15 0.01
N GLN A 118 28.89 11.46 -0.26
CA GLN A 118 29.77 12.18 -1.20
C GLN A 118 31.11 12.61 -0.58
N SER A 119 31.20 12.73 0.75
CA SER A 119 32.32 13.38 1.42
C SER A 119 33.36 12.42 2.00
N SER A 120 33.08 11.14 2.19
CA SER A 120 33.98 10.19 2.84
C SER A 120 33.74 8.73 2.44
N ALA A 121 34.80 7.91 2.51
CA ALA A 121 34.71 6.47 2.29
C ALA A 121 33.74 5.78 3.27
N MET A 122 33.69 6.24 4.54
CA MET A 122 32.76 5.73 5.54
C MET A 122 31.33 6.10 5.20
N GLY A 123 31.08 7.29 4.63
CA GLY A 123 29.76 7.70 4.15
C GLY A 123 29.28 6.85 2.99
N LEU A 124 30.17 6.48 2.07
CA LEU A 124 29.85 5.56 0.99
C LEU A 124 29.42 4.18 1.53
N VAL A 125 30.13 3.64 2.53
CA VAL A 125 29.75 2.38 3.17
C VAL A 125 28.37 2.48 3.83
N SER A 126 28.07 3.59 4.51
CA SER A 126 26.77 3.84 5.12
C SER A 126 25.67 3.92 4.08
N ALA A 127 25.88 4.61 2.95
CA ALA A 127 24.93 4.67 1.84
C ALA A 127 24.65 3.29 1.23
N LEU A 128 25.69 2.46 1.06
CA LEU A 128 25.53 1.08 0.60
C LEU A 128 24.72 0.23 1.57
N LEU A 129 24.91 0.41 2.89
CA LEU A 129 24.09 -0.26 3.91
C LEU A 129 22.63 0.16 3.83
N PHE A 130 22.30 1.44 3.59
CA PHE A 130 20.93 1.89 3.41
C PHE A 130 20.29 1.32 2.15
N VAL A 131 21.01 1.30 1.02
CA VAL A 131 20.54 0.62 -0.20
C VAL A 131 20.30 -0.86 0.06
N TRP A 132 21.17 -1.51 0.81
CA TRP A 132 21.00 -2.91 1.22
C TRP A 132 19.72 -3.13 2.05
N ILE A 133 19.41 -2.24 3.01
CA ILE A 133 18.18 -2.32 3.82
C ILE A 133 16.95 -2.25 2.93
N ILE A 134 16.94 -1.36 1.93
CA ILE A 134 15.83 -1.22 0.98
C ILE A 134 15.69 -2.48 0.13
N ILE A 135 16.79 -2.99 -0.40
CA ILE A 135 16.79 -4.24 -1.18
C ILE A 135 16.24 -5.39 -0.32
N TRP A 136 16.70 -5.49 0.92
CA TRP A 136 16.24 -6.53 1.84
C TRP A 136 14.74 -6.42 2.15
N MET A 137 14.23 -5.21 2.39
CA MET A 137 12.79 -4.96 2.52
C MET A 137 12.05 -5.44 1.29
N MET A 138 12.46 -5.05 0.08
CA MET A 138 11.82 -5.44 -1.18
C MET A 138 11.87 -6.95 -1.42
N MET A 139 12.96 -7.61 -1.02
CA MET A 139 13.05 -9.09 -1.06
C MET A 139 12.04 -9.76 -0.12
N ASN A 140 11.77 -9.17 1.05
CA ASN A 140 10.74 -9.68 1.96
C ASN A 140 9.34 -9.45 1.39
N VAL A 141 9.08 -8.30 0.77
CA VAL A 141 7.82 -8.05 0.06
C VAL A 141 7.59 -9.11 -1.04
N GLU A 142 8.58 -9.32 -1.92
CA GLU A 142 8.48 -10.35 -2.97
C GLU A 142 8.23 -11.74 -2.38
N ARG A 143 8.91 -12.10 -1.29
CA ARG A 143 8.72 -13.39 -0.62
C ARG A 143 7.30 -13.58 -0.13
N VAL A 144 6.73 -12.56 0.51
CA VAL A 144 5.36 -12.60 1.03
C VAL A 144 4.36 -12.72 -0.11
N PHE A 145 4.52 -11.97 -1.18
CA PHE A 145 3.66 -12.07 -2.37
C PHE A 145 3.77 -13.45 -3.06
N ASN A 146 4.98 -14.00 -3.13
CA ASN A 146 5.19 -15.34 -3.65
C ASN A 146 4.53 -16.40 -2.76
N ASN A 147 4.50 -16.23 -1.43
CA ASN A 147 3.78 -17.12 -0.52
C ASN A 147 2.27 -17.06 -0.79
N VAL A 148 1.69 -15.86 -0.92
CA VAL A 148 0.28 -15.68 -1.28
C VAL A 148 -0.07 -16.40 -2.59
N TRP A 149 0.84 -16.35 -3.57
CA TRP A 149 0.65 -16.99 -4.88
C TRP A 149 1.15 -18.45 -4.94
N MET A 150 1.51 -19.04 -3.79
CA MET A 150 2.02 -20.43 -3.67
C MET A 150 3.18 -20.72 -4.63
N VAL A 151 4.02 -19.72 -4.90
CA VAL A 151 5.13 -19.82 -5.85
C VAL A 151 6.29 -20.59 -5.22
N GLN A 152 6.67 -21.74 -5.80
CA GLN A 152 7.76 -22.58 -5.30
C GLN A 152 9.16 -22.10 -5.71
N LYS A 153 9.28 -21.39 -6.84
CA LYS A 153 10.57 -20.92 -7.37
C LYS A 153 10.68 -19.40 -7.27
N SER A 154 11.66 -18.91 -6.52
CA SER A 154 11.98 -17.49 -6.49
C SER A 154 12.62 -17.05 -7.82
N ARG A 155 12.52 -15.73 -8.12
CA ARG A 155 13.16 -15.13 -9.30
C ARG A 155 14.67 -15.26 -9.25
N ASN A 156 15.29 -15.31 -10.44
CA ASN A 156 16.72 -15.19 -10.59
C ASN A 156 17.19 -13.82 -10.08
N LEU A 157 18.36 -13.74 -9.41
CA LEU A 157 18.87 -12.53 -8.76
C LEU A 157 18.85 -11.30 -9.70
N PHE A 158 19.29 -11.45 -10.96
CA PHE A 158 19.27 -10.35 -11.93
C PHE A 158 17.86 -9.81 -12.21
N LYS A 159 16.88 -10.67 -12.43
CA LYS A 159 15.48 -10.26 -12.64
C LYS A 159 14.89 -9.61 -11.40
N ARG A 160 15.26 -10.10 -10.21
CA ARG A 160 14.84 -9.52 -8.93
C ARG A 160 15.41 -8.12 -8.74
N LEU A 161 16.72 -7.94 -8.93
CA LEU A 161 17.37 -6.63 -8.82
C LEU A 161 16.82 -5.64 -9.84
N SER A 162 16.62 -6.05 -11.10
CA SER A 162 16.02 -5.18 -12.12
C SER A 162 14.61 -4.72 -11.73
N MET A 163 13.79 -5.59 -11.14
CA MET A 163 12.46 -5.23 -10.64
C MET A 163 12.54 -4.24 -9.47
N ILE A 164 13.44 -4.48 -8.52
CA ILE A 164 13.66 -3.58 -7.36
C ILE A 164 14.11 -2.21 -7.84
N ILE A 165 15.07 -2.14 -8.75
CA ILE A 165 15.55 -0.88 -9.33
C ILE A 165 14.43 -0.15 -10.08
N ALA A 166 13.63 -0.87 -10.88
CA ALA A 166 12.49 -0.28 -11.57
C ALA A 166 11.47 0.30 -10.58
N MET A 167 11.14 -0.42 -9.50
CA MET A 167 10.24 0.07 -8.45
C MET A 167 10.81 1.30 -7.73
N LEU A 168 12.11 1.32 -7.44
CA LEU A 168 12.78 2.48 -6.82
C LEU A 168 12.76 3.71 -7.72
N ILE A 169 12.97 3.54 -9.04
CA ILE A 169 12.90 4.65 -10.01
C ILE A 169 11.47 5.17 -10.16
N VAL A 170 10.48 4.29 -10.16
CA VAL A 170 9.06 4.66 -10.32
C VAL A 170 8.47 5.25 -9.05
N SER A 171 8.96 4.85 -7.87
CA SER A 171 8.38 5.25 -6.57
C SER A 171 8.29 6.77 -6.34
N PRO A 172 9.26 7.63 -6.70
CA PRO A 172 9.12 9.08 -6.54
C PRO A 172 7.97 9.65 -7.38
N PHE A 173 7.79 9.14 -8.58
CA PHE A 173 6.70 9.59 -9.46
C PHE A 173 5.34 9.18 -8.91
N VAL A 174 5.22 7.95 -8.36
CA VAL A 174 4.00 7.50 -7.66
C VAL A 174 3.72 8.40 -6.46
N VAL A 175 4.73 8.71 -5.65
CA VAL A 175 4.60 9.62 -4.50
C VAL A 175 4.14 11.02 -4.97
N MET A 176 4.75 11.59 -6.02
CA MET A 176 4.35 12.88 -6.56
C MET A 176 2.92 12.88 -7.11
N VAL A 177 2.48 11.83 -7.79
CA VAL A 177 1.10 11.71 -8.27
C VAL A 177 0.13 11.51 -7.11
N PHE A 178 0.49 10.69 -6.13
CA PHE A 178 -0.32 10.41 -4.95
C PHE A 178 -0.67 11.68 -4.17
N PHE A 179 0.31 12.54 -4.02
CA PHE A 179 0.19 13.75 -3.26
C PHE A 179 -0.03 15.02 -4.12
N GLY A 180 0.40 15.02 -5.36
CA GLY A 180 0.33 16.17 -6.28
C GLY A 180 -1.08 16.52 -6.77
N GLY A 181 -2.05 15.60 -6.61
CA GLY A 181 -3.39 15.80 -7.15
C GLY A 181 -4.11 17.04 -6.60
N SER A 182 -3.96 17.35 -5.32
CA SER A 182 -4.55 18.53 -4.70
C SER A 182 -3.87 19.82 -5.15
N PHE A 183 -2.57 19.78 -5.42
CA PHE A 183 -1.79 20.91 -5.91
C PHE A 183 -2.17 21.25 -7.36
N VAL A 184 -2.23 20.23 -8.22
CA VAL A 184 -2.64 20.37 -9.63
C VAL A 184 -4.06 20.94 -9.72
N TYR A 185 -4.99 20.45 -8.92
CA TYR A 185 -6.38 20.93 -8.88
C TYR A 185 -6.46 22.40 -8.46
N SER A 186 -5.77 22.79 -7.41
CA SER A 186 -5.76 24.19 -6.93
C SER A 186 -5.18 25.14 -7.98
N HIS A 187 -4.09 24.76 -8.65
CA HIS A 187 -3.49 25.53 -9.74
C HIS A 187 -4.39 25.61 -10.97
N ALA A 188 -5.04 24.51 -11.35
CA ALA A 188 -5.95 24.50 -12.48
C ALA A 188 -7.16 25.44 -12.25
N LEU A 189 -7.73 25.44 -11.04
CA LEU A 189 -8.83 26.35 -10.69
C LEU A 189 -8.38 27.83 -10.71
N SER A 190 -7.21 28.14 -10.14
CA SER A 190 -6.69 29.50 -10.16
C SER A 190 -6.38 29.99 -11.59
N TYR A 191 -5.92 29.10 -12.47
CA TYR A 191 -5.66 29.40 -13.89
C TYR A 191 -6.95 29.69 -14.66
N LEU A 192 -8.07 29.04 -14.26
CA LEU A 192 -9.39 29.26 -14.82
C LEU A 192 -10.10 30.48 -14.22
N GLY A 193 -9.46 31.22 -13.28
CA GLY A 193 -10.03 32.37 -12.61
C GLY A 193 -11.18 32.00 -11.65
N LEU A 194 -11.27 30.74 -11.24
CA LEU A 194 -12.28 30.27 -10.31
C LEU A 194 -11.78 30.39 -8.86
N ASP A 195 -12.65 30.88 -7.98
CA ASP A 195 -12.34 31.00 -6.55
C ASP A 195 -12.22 29.63 -5.90
N VAL A 196 -11.00 29.30 -5.43
CA VAL A 196 -10.66 28.02 -4.81
C VAL A 196 -11.47 27.76 -3.53
N GLU A 197 -11.84 28.81 -2.77
CA GLU A 197 -12.61 28.67 -1.53
C GLU A 197 -14.05 28.26 -1.78
N SER A 198 -14.68 28.77 -2.83
CA SER A 198 -16.04 28.41 -3.23
C SER A 198 -16.18 26.94 -3.67
N PHE A 199 -15.07 26.30 -4.04
CA PHE A 199 -15.02 24.90 -4.50
C PHE A 199 -14.34 23.95 -3.49
N SER A 200 -14.21 24.32 -2.23
CA SER A 200 -13.48 23.53 -1.21
C SER A 200 -14.02 22.11 -1.04
N THR A 201 -15.34 21.91 -1.07
CA THR A 201 -15.97 20.59 -0.97
C THR A 201 -15.64 19.72 -2.20
N TYR A 202 -15.70 20.28 -3.40
CA TYR A 202 -15.34 19.56 -4.63
C TYR A 202 -13.86 19.22 -4.66
N LYS A 203 -12.98 20.11 -4.17
CA LYS A 203 -11.55 19.86 -4.00
C LYS A 203 -11.32 18.60 -3.15
N THR A 204 -11.98 18.49 -2.02
CA THR A 204 -11.85 17.32 -1.13
C THR A 204 -12.29 16.03 -1.83
N ILE A 205 -13.45 16.02 -2.48
CA ILE A 205 -13.95 14.85 -3.19
C ILE A 205 -13.00 14.44 -4.32
N ILE A 206 -12.53 15.39 -5.13
CA ILE A 206 -11.61 15.11 -6.25
C ILE A 206 -10.28 14.58 -5.72
N THR A 207 -9.73 15.19 -4.66
CA THR A 207 -8.46 14.74 -4.06
C THR A 207 -8.56 13.30 -3.56
N TRP A 208 -9.60 12.95 -2.82
CA TRP A 208 -9.79 11.59 -2.32
C TRP A 208 -10.09 10.58 -3.42
N THR A 209 -10.83 10.99 -4.46
CA THR A 209 -11.09 10.14 -5.63
C THR A 209 -9.79 9.87 -6.40
N LEU A 210 -8.97 10.89 -6.62
CA LEU A 210 -7.68 10.74 -7.29
C LEU A 210 -6.74 9.88 -6.45
N PHE A 211 -6.68 10.12 -5.12
CA PHE A 211 -5.91 9.28 -4.19
C PHE A 211 -6.32 7.82 -4.30
N GLY A 212 -7.61 7.52 -4.27
CA GLY A 212 -8.14 6.17 -4.42
C GLY A 212 -7.81 5.55 -5.78
N ALA A 213 -7.91 6.32 -6.87
CA ALA A 213 -7.55 5.86 -8.21
C ALA A 213 -6.06 5.49 -8.30
N VAL A 214 -5.18 6.31 -7.74
CA VAL A 214 -3.72 6.04 -7.70
C VAL A 214 -3.42 4.83 -6.82
N ALA A 215 -4.11 4.68 -5.68
CA ALA A 215 -3.99 3.49 -4.83
C ALA A 215 -4.38 2.21 -5.59
N VAL A 216 -5.54 2.22 -6.26
CA VAL A 216 -5.99 1.09 -7.10
C VAL A 216 -4.98 0.77 -8.18
N PHE A 217 -4.48 1.78 -8.90
CA PHE A 217 -3.48 1.58 -9.96
C PHE A 217 -2.19 0.98 -9.38
N THR A 218 -1.67 1.54 -8.30
CA THR A 218 -0.45 1.08 -7.63
C THR A 218 -0.60 -0.36 -7.13
N PHE A 219 -1.70 -0.67 -6.45
CA PHE A 219 -1.95 -2.02 -5.94
C PHE A 219 -2.16 -3.04 -7.06
N SER A 220 -2.84 -2.64 -8.15
CA SER A 220 -2.98 -3.54 -9.32
C SER A 220 -1.63 -3.88 -9.94
N ALA A 221 -0.73 -2.88 -10.03
CA ALA A 221 0.64 -3.11 -10.48
C ALA A 221 1.42 -4.01 -9.51
N MET A 222 1.29 -3.80 -8.19
CA MET A 222 1.91 -4.65 -7.18
C MET A 222 1.43 -6.11 -7.31
N TYR A 223 0.11 -6.34 -7.41
CA TYR A 223 -0.46 -7.68 -7.55
C TYR A 223 -0.06 -8.36 -8.85
N LYS A 224 0.12 -7.59 -9.92
CA LYS A 224 0.53 -8.12 -11.23
C LYS A 224 2.01 -8.44 -11.30
N PHE A 225 2.89 -7.56 -10.79
CA PHE A 225 4.32 -7.59 -11.11
C PHE A 225 5.19 -8.16 -9.99
N ILE A 226 4.78 -8.05 -8.70
CA ILE A 226 5.60 -8.54 -7.59
C ILE A 226 5.64 -10.07 -7.55
N PRO A 227 4.54 -10.83 -7.66
CA PRO A 227 4.59 -12.28 -7.65
C PRO A 227 5.40 -12.83 -8.82
N ASN A 228 6.15 -13.90 -8.60
CA ASN A 228 6.84 -14.63 -9.68
C ASN A 228 5.91 -15.68 -10.31
N SER A 229 4.69 -15.28 -10.63
CA SER A 229 3.67 -16.10 -11.26
C SER A 229 2.96 -15.31 -12.34
N TYR A 230 2.25 -15.99 -13.23
CA TYR A 230 1.37 -15.34 -14.18
C TYR A 230 0.11 -14.88 -13.47
N VAL A 231 -0.10 -13.56 -13.44
CA VAL A 231 -1.30 -12.95 -12.88
C VAL A 231 -2.08 -12.28 -13.99
N GLU A 232 -3.36 -12.58 -14.11
CA GLU A 232 -4.25 -11.90 -15.04
C GLU A 232 -4.55 -10.48 -14.53
N TYR A 233 -4.31 -9.46 -15.38
CA TYR A 233 -4.46 -8.05 -14.96
C TYR A 233 -5.89 -7.72 -14.52
N SER A 234 -6.89 -8.33 -15.15
CA SER A 234 -8.30 -8.17 -14.80
C SER A 234 -8.59 -8.57 -13.33
N ASN A 235 -8.00 -9.68 -12.87
CA ASN A 235 -8.16 -10.16 -11.49
C ASN A 235 -7.36 -9.32 -10.49
N ALA A 236 -6.14 -8.89 -10.87
CA ALA A 236 -5.35 -7.95 -10.10
C ALA A 236 -6.08 -6.61 -9.91
N LEU A 237 -6.69 -6.07 -10.98
CA LEU A 237 -7.41 -4.81 -10.93
C LEU A 237 -8.68 -4.89 -10.06
N ARG A 238 -9.45 -5.99 -10.16
CA ARG A 238 -10.62 -6.20 -9.30
C ARG A 238 -10.24 -6.24 -7.84
N ALA A 239 -9.21 -7.00 -7.48
CA ALA A 239 -8.70 -7.07 -6.12
C ALA A 239 -8.16 -5.70 -5.64
N ALA A 240 -7.44 -4.99 -6.50
CA ALA A 240 -6.91 -3.67 -6.21
C ALA A 240 -8.02 -2.63 -6.00
N ALA A 241 -9.17 -2.74 -6.67
CA ALA A 241 -10.30 -1.87 -6.43
C ALA A 241 -10.82 -2.02 -4.99
N PHE A 242 -10.95 -3.25 -4.47
CA PHE A 242 -11.37 -3.48 -3.09
C PHE A 242 -10.32 -2.98 -2.08
N SER A 243 -9.07 -3.36 -2.25
CA SER A 243 -7.99 -2.97 -1.33
C SER A 243 -7.65 -1.48 -1.43
N GLY A 244 -7.72 -0.87 -2.61
CA GLY A 244 -7.48 0.55 -2.81
C GLY A 244 -8.56 1.42 -2.15
N ILE A 245 -9.83 1.02 -2.25
CA ILE A 245 -10.93 1.70 -1.52
C ILE A 245 -10.74 1.54 -0.01
N ALA A 246 -10.48 0.32 0.47
CA ALA A 246 -10.23 0.06 1.89
C ALA A 246 -9.03 0.87 2.42
N PHE A 247 -7.95 0.97 1.64
CA PHE A 247 -6.79 1.77 1.97
C PHE A 247 -7.11 3.27 2.00
N THR A 248 -7.90 3.76 1.07
CA THR A 248 -8.35 5.17 1.03
C THR A 248 -9.17 5.53 2.26
N ILE A 249 -10.10 4.66 2.66
CA ILE A 249 -10.87 4.84 3.89
C ILE A 249 -9.96 4.82 5.12
N MET A 250 -9.05 3.86 5.20
CA MET A 250 -8.08 3.77 6.29
C MET A 250 -7.21 5.02 6.37
N GLN A 251 -6.75 5.54 5.22
CA GLN A 251 -5.95 6.76 5.15
C GLN A 251 -6.73 7.99 5.65
N TYR A 252 -8.00 8.11 5.26
CA TYR A 252 -8.88 9.17 5.76
C TYR A 252 -9.01 9.10 7.29
N LEU A 253 -9.32 7.92 7.82
CA LEU A 253 -9.45 7.71 9.27
C LEU A 253 -8.14 7.98 10.02
N TYR A 254 -7.00 7.63 9.42
CA TYR A 254 -5.69 7.91 10.02
C TYR A 254 -5.43 9.41 10.14
N LEU A 255 -5.74 10.19 9.10
CA LEU A 255 -5.57 11.66 9.15
C LEU A 255 -6.47 12.31 10.20
N GLU A 256 -7.73 11.86 10.31
CA GLU A 256 -8.63 12.33 11.38
C GLU A 256 -8.10 11.99 12.77
N THR A 257 -7.50 10.80 12.94
CA THR A 257 -6.88 10.38 14.22
C THR A 257 -5.68 11.25 14.57
N GLN A 258 -4.88 11.69 13.59
CA GLN A 258 -3.75 12.60 13.82
C GLN A 258 -4.21 13.95 14.42
N VAL A 259 -5.33 14.49 13.95
CA VAL A 259 -5.94 15.71 14.53
C VAL A 259 -6.30 15.51 16.00
N PHE A 260 -6.83 14.33 16.37
CA PHE A 260 -7.15 14.00 17.75
C PHE A 260 -5.90 13.85 18.62
N VAL A 261 -4.87 13.17 18.12
CA VAL A 261 -3.59 12.95 18.83
C VAL A 261 -2.84 14.24 19.05
N THR A 262 -2.88 15.18 18.09
CA THR A 262 -2.26 16.50 18.25
C THR A 262 -2.85 17.26 19.46
N ARG A 263 -4.11 17.03 19.79
CA ARG A 263 -4.74 17.57 21.00
C ARG A 263 -4.28 16.89 22.29
N LEU A 264 -3.82 15.64 22.21
CA LEU A 264 -3.28 14.88 23.34
C LEU A 264 -1.77 15.09 23.56
N ASN A 265 -1.12 15.88 22.70
CA ASN A 265 0.34 16.11 22.75
C ASN A 265 0.85 16.70 24.06
N GLY A 266 -0.02 17.22 24.92
CA GLY A 266 0.36 17.67 26.26
C GLY A 266 0.85 16.55 27.22
N ILE A 267 0.53 15.29 26.93
CA ILE A 267 0.86 14.13 27.81
C ILE A 267 1.94 13.24 27.17
N TYR A 268 1.85 12.94 25.88
CA TYR A 268 2.70 11.95 25.20
C TYR A 268 3.72 12.55 24.23
N GLY A 269 3.59 13.82 23.84
CA GLY A 269 4.53 14.50 22.94
C GLY A 269 4.77 13.77 21.62
N ALA A 270 5.97 13.90 21.08
CA ALA A 270 6.41 13.24 19.84
C ALA A 270 6.44 11.70 19.94
N PHE A 271 6.44 11.12 21.14
CA PHE A 271 6.48 9.67 21.33
C PHE A 271 5.22 8.95 20.82
N ALA A 272 4.07 9.62 20.76
CA ALA A 272 2.83 9.01 20.26
C ALA A 272 2.86 8.82 18.74
N ALA A 273 3.61 9.62 18.00
CA ALA A 273 3.65 9.60 16.54
C ALA A 273 4.23 8.28 16.00
N VAL A 274 5.29 7.75 16.61
CA VAL A 274 5.96 6.54 16.13
C VAL A 274 5.07 5.29 16.23
N PRO A 275 4.45 4.95 17.37
CA PRO A 275 3.54 3.83 17.46
C PRO A 275 2.34 3.96 16.51
N LEU A 276 1.75 5.15 16.37
CA LEU A 276 0.64 5.37 15.45
C LEU A 276 1.03 5.16 14.00
N PHE A 277 2.21 5.63 13.61
CA PHE A 277 2.77 5.39 12.29
C PHE A 277 3.01 3.90 12.03
N MET A 278 3.55 3.16 13.03
CA MET A 278 3.73 1.71 12.90
C MET A 278 2.40 0.97 12.75
N VAL A 279 1.37 1.36 13.52
CA VAL A 279 0.02 0.79 13.38
C VAL A 279 -0.56 1.08 12.01
N TRP A 280 -0.41 2.31 11.51
CA TRP A 280 -0.86 2.70 10.18
C TRP A 280 -0.19 1.87 9.08
N ILE A 281 1.13 1.73 9.10
CA ILE A 281 1.87 0.87 8.15
C ILE A 281 1.40 -0.58 8.26
N ASN A 282 1.18 -1.08 9.48
CA ASN A 282 0.73 -2.46 9.70
C ASN A 282 -0.64 -2.72 9.08
N ILE A 283 -1.62 -1.82 9.33
CA ILE A 283 -2.95 -1.91 8.73
C ILE A 283 -2.86 -1.79 7.20
N GLY A 284 -1.99 -0.90 6.70
CA GLY A 284 -1.72 -0.75 5.27
C GLY A 284 -1.25 -2.05 4.62
N TRP A 285 -0.24 -2.72 5.20
CA TRP A 285 0.22 -4.01 4.72
C TRP A 285 -0.85 -5.10 4.83
N PHE A 286 -1.64 -5.08 5.89
CA PHE A 286 -2.74 -6.01 6.07
C PHE A 286 -3.77 -5.88 4.93
N ILE A 287 -4.16 -4.66 4.57
CA ILE A 287 -5.08 -4.39 3.45
C ILE A 287 -4.45 -4.83 2.12
N ILE A 288 -3.18 -4.51 1.88
CA ILE A 288 -2.46 -4.89 0.66
C ILE A 288 -2.39 -6.42 0.52
N LEU A 289 -2.08 -7.13 1.58
CA LEU A 289 -1.97 -8.60 1.54
C LEU A 289 -3.34 -9.28 1.40
N ILE A 290 -4.40 -8.76 2.02
CA ILE A 290 -5.77 -9.23 1.74
C ILE A 290 -6.12 -9.02 0.26
N GLY A 291 -5.74 -7.88 -0.32
CA GLY A 291 -5.93 -7.64 -1.74
C GLY A 291 -5.14 -8.60 -2.63
N ALA A 292 -3.92 -8.96 -2.25
CA ALA A 292 -3.13 -9.96 -2.97
C ALA A 292 -3.81 -11.34 -2.93
N GLU A 293 -4.34 -11.74 -1.77
CA GLU A 293 -5.14 -12.95 -1.61
C GLU A 293 -6.43 -12.93 -2.44
N LEU A 294 -7.12 -11.80 -2.45
CA LEU A 294 -8.29 -11.61 -3.31
C LEU A 294 -7.93 -11.76 -4.79
N SER A 295 -6.78 -11.24 -5.22
CA SER A 295 -6.31 -11.39 -6.60
C SER A 295 -6.05 -12.85 -6.95
N TYR A 296 -5.42 -13.60 -6.05
CA TYR A 296 -5.22 -15.04 -6.17
C TYR A 296 -6.57 -15.78 -6.23
N ALA A 297 -7.47 -15.48 -5.31
CA ALA A 297 -8.78 -16.11 -5.23
C ALA A 297 -9.64 -15.83 -6.48
N PHE A 298 -9.61 -14.59 -7.03
CA PHE A 298 -10.31 -14.28 -8.28
C PHE A 298 -9.79 -15.09 -9.48
N GLN A 299 -8.51 -15.42 -9.49
CA GLN A 299 -7.92 -16.18 -10.58
C GLN A 299 -8.19 -17.67 -10.50
N HIS A 300 -8.29 -18.23 -9.28
CA HIS A 300 -8.42 -19.67 -9.04
C HIS A 300 -9.81 -20.08 -8.51
N VAL A 301 -10.82 -19.24 -8.66
CA VAL A 301 -12.17 -19.51 -8.16
C VAL A 301 -12.92 -20.54 -9.02
N ASP A 302 -12.51 -20.68 -10.27
CA ASP A 302 -13.11 -21.58 -11.25
C ASP A 302 -12.26 -22.87 -11.43
N ASP A 303 -11.11 -22.99 -10.75
CA ASP A 303 -10.25 -24.19 -10.68
C ASP A 303 -10.79 -25.17 -9.60
#